data_98e360e34afc787bb46e49d7ec277c0b
#
_entry.id   98e360e34afc787bb46e49d7ec277c0b
#
_cell.length_a   1.000
_cell.length_b   1.000
_cell.length_c   1.000
_cell.angle_alpha   90.00
_cell.angle_beta   90.00
_cell.angle_gamma   90.00
#
_symmetry.space_group_name_H-M   'P 1'
#
loop_
_entity.id
_entity.type
_entity.pdbx_description
1 polymer ?
#
loop_
_entity_poly.entity_id
_entity_poly.type
_entity_poly.pdbx_seq_one_letter_code
_entity_poly.pdbx_strand_id
1 'polypeptide(L)' 'MKDAKTYREYAADCIRMAKTMNPGDRDVLLKMAEAWEDRAREAERAGKDADR' A
#
# COMPACT_ATOMS: atom_id res chain seq x y z
N MET A 1 -2.70 9.83 12.32
CA MET A 1 -3.44 9.82 11.07
C MET A 1 -2.61 9.17 9.97
N LYS A 2 -3.24 8.34 9.15
CA LYS A 2 -2.50 7.64 8.11
C LYS A 2 -2.34 8.52 6.89
N ASP A 3 -1.17 8.50 6.31
CA ASP A 3 -0.89 9.29 5.13
C ASP A 3 -0.29 8.40 4.05
N ALA A 4 0.02 9.01 2.90
CA ALA A 4 0.50 8.25 1.76
C ALA A 4 1.76 7.47 2.09
N LYS A 5 2.66 8.06 2.87
CA LYS A 5 3.89 7.39 3.23
C LYS A 5 3.62 6.13 4.01
N THR A 6 2.71 6.20 4.98
CA THR A 6 2.36 5.05 5.78
C THR A 6 1.75 3.95 4.93
N TYR A 7 0.87 4.32 4.02
CA TYR A 7 0.25 3.33 3.13
C TYR A 7 1.29 2.67 2.23
N ARG A 8 2.25 3.44 1.75
CA ARG A 8 3.30 2.87 0.92
C ARG A 8 4.20 1.92 1.70
N GLU A 9 4.41 2.20 2.97
CA GLU A 9 5.17 1.29 3.83
C GLU A 9 4.42 -0.02 4.01
N TYR A 10 3.11 0.04 4.18
CA TYR A 10 2.31 -1.17 4.27
C TYR A 10 2.41 -1.98 2.99
N ALA A 11 2.35 -1.30 1.83
CA ALA A 11 2.47 -1.99 0.56
C ALA A 11 3.83 -2.67 0.44
N ALA A 12 4.88 -1.98 0.82
CA ALA A 12 6.23 -2.54 0.76
C ALA A 12 6.35 -3.76 1.68
N ASP A 13 5.75 -3.69 2.86
CA ASP A 13 5.76 -4.83 3.77
C ASP A 13 5.06 -6.03 3.16
N CYS A 14 3.92 -5.79 2.51
CA CYS A 14 3.20 -6.87 1.87
C CYS A 14 4.04 -7.52 0.78
N ILE A 15 4.73 -6.71 -0.01
CA ILE A 15 5.58 -7.24 -1.07
C ILE A 15 6.73 -8.04 -0.49
N ARG A 16 7.32 -7.55 0.58
CA ARG A 16 8.43 -8.26 1.23
C ARG A 16 7.99 -9.61 1.75
N MET A 17 6.82 -9.64 2.40
CA MET A 17 6.30 -10.90 2.91
C MET A 17 5.95 -11.85 1.79
N ALA A 18 5.48 -11.31 0.67
CA ALA A 18 5.09 -12.16 -0.45
C ALA A 18 6.26 -12.96 -0.98
N LYS A 19 7.47 -12.43 -0.88
CA LYS A 19 8.65 -13.11 -1.41
C LYS A 19 8.94 -14.43 -0.70
N THR A 20 8.49 -14.58 0.53
CA THR A 20 8.76 -15.78 1.30
C THR A 20 7.55 -16.69 1.39
N MET A 21 6.46 -16.35 0.72
CA MET A 21 5.23 -17.12 0.77
C MET A 21 5.10 -18.02 -0.43
N ASN A 22 4.22 -19.04 -0.30
CA ASN A 22 3.91 -19.86 -1.44
C ASN A 22 3.10 -19.06 -2.47
N PRO A 23 2.95 -19.55 -3.71
CA PRO A 23 2.32 -18.75 -4.77
C PRO A 23 0.92 -18.28 -4.44
N GLY A 24 0.11 -19.10 -3.78
CA GLY A 24 -1.24 -18.69 -3.45
C GLY A 24 -1.29 -17.52 -2.48
N ASP A 25 -0.51 -17.65 -1.41
CA ASP A 25 -0.46 -16.58 -0.41
C ASP A 25 0.21 -15.34 -0.98
N ARG A 26 1.20 -15.54 -1.84
CA ARG A 26 1.86 -14.40 -2.48
C ARG A 26 0.88 -13.57 -3.28
N ASP A 27 -0.01 -14.22 -4.03
CA ASP A 27 -1.01 -13.49 -4.79
C ASP A 27 -1.88 -12.62 -3.91
N VAL A 28 -2.31 -13.16 -2.78
CA VAL A 28 -3.13 -12.39 -1.85
C VAL A 28 -2.38 -11.16 -1.34
N LEU A 29 -1.12 -11.36 -0.95
CA LEU A 29 -0.33 -10.25 -0.44
C LEU A 29 -0.07 -9.20 -1.50
N LEU A 30 0.16 -9.62 -2.74
CA LEU A 30 0.39 -8.65 -3.81
C LEU A 30 -0.86 -7.83 -4.09
N LYS A 31 -2.03 -8.45 -4.00
CA LYS A 31 -3.28 -7.70 -4.15
C LYS A 31 -3.48 -6.73 -3.00
N MET A 32 -3.10 -7.12 -1.80
CA MET A 32 -3.16 -6.21 -0.68
C MET A 32 -2.22 -5.02 -0.89
N ALA A 33 -1.04 -5.28 -1.42
CA ALA A 33 -0.11 -4.20 -1.70
C ALA A 33 -0.69 -3.21 -2.70
N GLU A 34 -1.35 -3.72 -3.73
CA GLU A 34 -2.00 -2.84 -4.70
C GLU A 34 -3.05 -1.96 -4.05
N ALA A 35 -3.84 -2.55 -3.15
CA ALA A 35 -4.87 -1.79 -2.46
C ALA A 35 -4.25 -0.69 -1.60
N TRP A 36 -3.14 -0.99 -0.92
CA TRP A 36 -2.46 0.02 -0.11
C TRP A 36 -1.91 1.13 -0.99
N GLU A 37 -1.38 0.79 -2.16
CA GLU A 37 -0.87 1.82 -3.06
C GLU A 37 -1.97 2.70 -3.59
N ASP A 38 -3.14 2.12 -3.86
CA ASP A 38 -4.29 2.93 -4.25
C ASP A 38 -4.67 3.92 -3.16
N ARG A 39 -4.67 3.46 -1.93
CA ARG A 39 -4.97 4.35 -0.83
C ARG A 39 -3.92 5.45 -0.68
N ALA A 40 -2.67 5.10 -0.95
CA ALA A 40 -1.61 6.10 -0.89
C ALA A 40 -1.84 7.19 -1.91
N ARG A 41 -2.21 6.81 -3.12
CA ARG A 41 -2.48 7.79 -4.17
C ARG A 41 -3.65 8.68 -3.81
N GLU A 42 -4.69 8.10 -3.21
CA GLU A 42 -5.83 8.89 -2.79
C GLU A 42 -5.47 9.85 -1.67
N ALA A 43 -4.67 9.37 -0.73
CA ALA A 43 -4.24 10.22 0.37
C ALA A 43 -3.40 11.38 -0.14
N GLU A 44 -2.54 11.12 -1.12
CA GLU A 44 -1.73 12.19 -1.70
C GLU A 44 -2.61 13.24 -2.37
N ARG A 45 -3.61 12.78 -3.10
CA ARG A 45 -4.52 13.70 -3.77
C ARG A 45 -5.30 14.53 -2.76
N ALA A 46 -5.81 13.88 -1.73
CA ALA A 46 -6.55 14.57 -0.70
C ALA A 46 -5.66 15.52 0.08
N GLY A 47 -4.43 15.10 0.36
CA GLY A 47 -3.49 15.94 1.07
C GLY A 47 -3.14 17.18 0.30
N LYS A 48 -2.97 17.06 -1.00
CA LYS A 48 -2.71 18.22 -1.83
C LYS A 48 -3.85 19.22 -1.75
N ASP A 49 -5.07 18.71 -1.81
CA ASP A 49 -6.23 19.56 -1.72
C ASP A 49 -6.34 20.20 -0.35
N ALA A 50 -6.02 19.43 0.68
CA ALA A 50 -6.13 19.94 2.04
C ALA A 50 -5.09 21.01 2.34
N ASP A 51 -3.96 20.94 1.67
CA ASP A 51 -2.88 21.91 1.92
C ASP A 51 -3.18 23.27 1.37
N ARG A 52 -4.16 23.39 0.56
CA ARG A 52 -4.54 24.71 0.05
C ARG A 52 -5.43 25.48 1.02
#